data_9f5e2aea7427ddfd7efa929a5a287c4a
#
_entry.id   9f5e2aea7427ddfd7efa929a5a287c4a
#
_cell.length_a   1.000
_cell.length_b   1.000
_cell.length_c   1.000
_cell.angle_alpha   90.00
_cell.angle_beta   90.00
_cell.angle_gamma   90.00
#
_symmetry.space_group_name_H-M   'P 1'
#
loop_
_entity.id
_entity.type
_entity.pdbx_description
1 polymer ?
#
loop_
_entity_poly.entity_id
_entity_poly.type
_entity_poly.pdbx_seq_one_letter_code
_entity_poly.pdbx_strand_id
1 'polypeptide(L)'
;MDILKNILFVCVENAGRSQMAEAFFKKFAKNRFNVISAGTSPSSDLTPVVISVMAEIGIDLKNQQPQLLSSSMIKNSNKTINMGCMDKESCPSLFVKDVDDWNVEDPKGKSIDDVRKIRDQIKNDVLNLLDSLENDV
;
A
#
# COMPACT_ATOMS: atom_id res chain seq x y z
N MET A 1 12.55 -23.42 -8.76
CA MET A 1 11.96 -22.09 -8.97
C MET A 1 11.24 -21.64 -7.71
N ASP A 2 11.66 -20.53 -7.15
CA ASP A 2 11.08 -20.05 -5.89
C ASP A 2 9.73 -19.36 -6.13
N ILE A 3 8.77 -19.67 -5.26
CA ILE A 3 7.49 -18.98 -5.29
C ILE A 3 7.68 -17.64 -4.57
N LEU A 4 7.33 -16.55 -5.25
CA LEU A 4 7.45 -15.23 -4.67
C LEU A 4 6.39 -15.03 -3.57
N LYS A 5 6.79 -14.37 -2.50
CA LYS A 5 5.87 -13.99 -1.44
C LYS A 5 4.93 -12.88 -1.93
N ASN A 6 3.71 -12.94 -1.46
CA ASN A 6 2.67 -11.97 -1.83
C ASN A 6 2.50 -10.94 -0.72
N ILE A 7 2.64 -9.67 -1.08
CA ILE A 7 2.48 -8.55 -0.16
C ILE A 7 1.23 -7.77 -0.55
N LEU A 8 0.38 -7.48 0.42
CA LEU A 8 -0.88 -6.76 0.20
C LEU A 8 -0.91 -5.50 1.05
N PHE A 9 -1.12 -4.36 0.39
CA PHE A 9 -1.35 -3.09 1.09
C PHE A 9 -2.83 -2.73 1.00
N VAL A 10 -3.44 -2.38 2.14
CA VAL A 10 -4.87 -2.08 2.21
C VAL A 10 -5.10 -0.70 2.82
N CYS A 11 -5.96 0.09 2.19
CA CYS A 11 -6.50 1.30 2.79
C CYS A 11 -7.99 1.38 2.41
N VAL A 12 -8.66 2.50 2.71
CA VAL A 12 -10.10 2.59 2.45
C VAL A 12 -10.37 2.74 0.95
N GLU A 13 -9.85 3.80 0.34
CA GLU A 13 -10.19 4.14 -1.05
C GLU A 13 -9.23 3.56 -2.09
N ASN A 14 -8.08 3.06 -1.67
CA ASN A 14 -7.03 2.58 -2.58
C ASN A 14 -6.68 3.63 -3.65
N ALA A 15 -6.72 4.90 -3.26
CA ALA A 15 -6.47 6.03 -4.16
C ALA A 15 -5.22 6.82 -3.78
N GLY A 16 -4.65 6.58 -2.62
CA GLY A 16 -3.49 7.31 -2.12
C GLY A 16 -2.48 6.43 -1.41
N ARG A 17 -2.69 6.22 -0.10
CA ARG A 17 -1.71 5.56 0.78
C ARG A 17 -1.22 4.21 0.25
N SER A 18 -2.14 3.29 0.00
CA SER A 18 -1.77 1.94 -0.44
C SER A 18 -1.19 1.93 -1.85
N GLN A 19 -1.61 2.86 -2.70
CA GLN A 19 -1.06 2.98 -4.05
C GLN A 19 0.40 3.46 -4.02
N MET A 20 0.70 4.42 -3.14
CA MET A 20 2.08 4.87 -2.96
C MET A 20 2.95 3.72 -2.42
N ALA A 21 2.44 2.99 -1.43
CA ALA A 21 3.18 1.85 -0.86
C ALA A 21 3.46 0.78 -1.90
N GLU A 22 2.46 0.44 -2.71
CA GLU A 22 2.64 -0.54 -3.79
C GLU A 22 3.73 -0.09 -4.76
N ALA A 23 3.70 1.18 -5.17
CA ALA A 23 4.67 1.71 -6.13
C ALA A 23 6.09 1.71 -5.57
N PHE A 24 6.27 2.14 -4.32
CA PHE A 24 7.58 2.10 -3.67
C PHE A 24 8.09 0.67 -3.54
N PHE A 25 7.21 -0.23 -3.11
CA PHE A 25 7.61 -1.62 -2.90
C PHE A 25 8.07 -2.27 -4.21
N LYS A 26 7.32 -2.05 -5.30
CA LYS A 26 7.70 -2.56 -6.62
C LYS A 26 9.06 -2.02 -7.06
N LYS A 27 9.28 -0.73 -6.83
CA LYS A 27 10.53 -0.08 -7.23
C LYS A 27 11.74 -0.65 -6.49
N PHE A 28 11.63 -0.82 -5.17
CA PHE A 28 12.76 -1.25 -4.35
C PHE A 28 12.94 -2.76 -4.31
N ALA A 29 11.86 -3.51 -4.43
CA ALA A 29 11.92 -4.98 -4.39
C ALA A 29 12.36 -5.60 -5.72
N LYS A 30 12.20 -4.91 -6.83
CA LYS A 30 12.70 -5.34 -8.15
C LYS A 30 12.30 -6.77 -8.50
N ASN A 31 11.01 -7.07 -8.48
CA ASN A 31 10.45 -8.38 -8.86
C ASN A 31 10.77 -9.54 -7.89
N ARG A 32 11.29 -9.25 -6.70
CA ARG A 32 11.54 -10.29 -5.69
C ARG A 32 10.28 -10.68 -4.92
N PHE A 33 9.22 -9.92 -5.07
CA PHE A 33 7.93 -10.14 -4.40
C PHE A 33 6.80 -9.84 -5.37
N ASN A 34 5.65 -10.46 -5.12
CA ASN A 34 4.41 -10.03 -5.75
C ASN A 34 3.75 -9.01 -4.82
N VAL A 35 3.37 -7.86 -5.33
CA VAL A 35 2.74 -6.83 -4.50
C VAL A 35 1.49 -6.30 -5.17
N ILE A 36 0.42 -6.17 -4.37
CA ILE A 36 -0.83 -5.56 -4.80
C ILE A 36 -1.34 -4.64 -3.71
N SER A 37 -2.25 -3.78 -4.06
CA SER A 37 -2.97 -2.95 -3.11
C SER A 37 -4.46 -2.99 -3.42
N ALA A 38 -5.28 -2.74 -2.40
CA ALA A 38 -6.73 -2.77 -2.55
C ALA A 38 -7.38 -1.91 -1.48
N GLY A 39 -8.66 -1.60 -1.66
CA GLY A 39 -9.42 -0.79 -0.71
C GLY A 39 -10.76 -1.42 -0.36
N THR A 40 -11.24 -1.10 0.82
CA THR A 40 -12.56 -1.58 1.27
C THR A 40 -13.69 -0.82 0.59
N SER A 41 -13.41 0.40 0.13
CA SER A 41 -14.37 1.25 -0.58
C SER A 41 -13.61 2.03 -1.66
N PRO A 42 -13.19 1.35 -2.76
CA PRO A 42 -12.27 1.98 -3.72
C PRO A 42 -12.90 3.13 -4.46
N SER A 43 -12.11 4.19 -4.67
CA SER A 43 -12.47 5.32 -5.52
C SER A 43 -12.44 4.91 -6.98
N SER A 44 -13.02 5.74 -7.84
CA SER A 44 -12.94 5.52 -9.28
C SER A 44 -11.55 5.82 -9.82
N ASP A 45 -10.84 6.79 -9.24
CA ASP A 45 -9.54 7.23 -9.71
C ASP A 45 -8.57 7.48 -8.56
N LEU A 46 -7.28 7.51 -8.88
CA LEU A 46 -6.25 7.90 -7.94
C LEU A 46 -6.39 9.38 -7.59
N THR A 47 -6.00 9.73 -6.37
CA THR A 47 -6.02 11.12 -5.91
C THR A 47 -4.98 11.94 -6.68
N PRO A 48 -5.39 13.02 -7.38
CA PRO A 48 -4.46 13.77 -8.25
C PRO A 48 -3.20 14.27 -7.55
N VAL A 49 -3.29 14.78 -6.33
CA VAL A 49 -2.11 15.28 -5.61
C VAL A 49 -1.12 14.14 -5.33
N VAL A 50 -1.62 12.93 -5.14
CA VAL A 50 -0.76 11.75 -4.93
C VAL A 50 0.02 11.44 -6.20
N ILE A 51 -0.65 11.47 -7.34
CA ILE A 51 0.02 11.27 -8.64
C ILE A 51 1.14 12.29 -8.82
N SER A 52 0.85 13.55 -8.47
CA SER A 52 1.81 14.65 -8.62
C SER A 52 3.05 14.48 -7.75
N VAL A 53 2.86 14.17 -6.46
CA VAL A 53 4.01 14.04 -5.55
C VAL A 53 4.85 12.80 -5.85
N MET A 54 4.25 11.76 -6.39
CA MET A 54 5.01 10.58 -6.81
C MET A 54 5.80 10.87 -8.09
N ALA A 55 5.21 11.63 -9.00
CA ALA A 55 5.91 12.03 -10.23
C ALA A 55 7.13 12.88 -9.92
N GLU A 56 7.09 13.70 -8.87
CA GLU A 56 8.23 14.52 -8.43
C GLU A 56 9.50 13.70 -8.19
N ILE A 57 9.33 12.47 -7.77
CA ILE A 57 10.46 11.59 -7.45
C ILE A 57 10.62 10.47 -8.49
N GLY A 58 10.06 10.68 -9.66
CA GLY A 58 10.25 9.78 -10.79
C GLY A 58 9.40 8.53 -10.80
N ILE A 59 8.32 8.50 -10.02
CA ILE A 59 7.42 7.34 -9.97
C ILE A 59 6.10 7.70 -10.65
N ASP A 60 5.77 6.96 -11.71
CA ASP A 60 4.56 7.16 -12.49
C ASP A 60 3.48 6.17 -12.04
N LEU A 61 2.34 6.69 -11.58
CA LEU A 61 1.22 5.87 -11.12
C LEU A 61 0.18 5.60 -12.21
N LYS A 62 0.43 5.98 -13.46
CA LYS A 62 -0.56 5.88 -14.54
C LYS A 62 -1.14 4.49 -14.75
N ASN A 63 -0.35 3.45 -14.48
CA ASN A 63 -0.78 2.08 -14.72
C ASN A 63 -1.42 1.43 -13.49
N GLN A 64 -1.56 2.16 -12.40
CA GLN A 64 -2.20 1.66 -11.19
C GLN A 64 -3.63 2.19 -11.11
N GLN A 65 -4.53 1.37 -10.59
CA GLN A 65 -5.94 1.71 -10.44
C GLN A 65 -6.46 1.23 -9.10
N PRO A 66 -7.43 1.95 -8.50
CA PRO A 66 -8.08 1.44 -7.29
C PRO A 66 -8.80 0.13 -7.58
N GLN A 67 -8.75 -0.79 -6.62
CA GLN A 67 -9.48 -2.05 -6.73
C GLN A 67 -10.06 -2.47 -5.41
N LEU A 68 -11.14 -3.24 -5.47
CA LEU A 68 -11.85 -3.70 -4.29
C LEU A 68 -11.10 -4.84 -3.61
N LEU A 69 -10.94 -4.71 -2.30
CA LEU A 69 -10.35 -5.78 -1.49
C LEU A 69 -11.25 -7.01 -1.50
N SER A 70 -10.66 -8.18 -1.71
CA SER A 70 -11.38 -9.45 -1.70
C SER A 70 -10.78 -10.39 -0.66
N SER A 71 -11.58 -11.38 -0.24
CA SER A 71 -11.11 -12.42 0.67
C SER A 71 -9.96 -13.22 0.06
N SER A 72 -10.00 -13.43 -1.25
CA SER A 72 -8.94 -14.13 -1.97
C SER A 72 -7.59 -13.42 -1.86
N MET A 73 -7.59 -12.09 -1.99
CA MET A 73 -6.37 -11.30 -1.84
C MET A 73 -5.76 -11.48 -0.46
N ILE A 74 -6.59 -11.46 0.58
CA ILE A 74 -6.14 -11.62 1.96
C ILE A 74 -5.59 -13.04 2.18
N LYS A 75 -6.31 -14.05 1.72
CA LYS A 75 -5.90 -15.44 1.88
C LYS A 75 -4.58 -15.73 1.19
N ASN A 76 -4.36 -15.13 0.04
CA ASN A 76 -3.16 -15.37 -0.75
C ASN A 76 -1.97 -14.53 -0.34
N SER A 77 -2.16 -13.57 0.58
CA SER A 77 -1.06 -12.72 1.02
C SER A 77 -0.21 -13.45 2.08
N ASN A 78 1.09 -13.27 1.99
CA ASN A 78 2.02 -13.72 3.03
C ASN A 78 2.18 -12.64 4.09
N LYS A 79 1.99 -11.38 3.70
CA LYS A 79 2.06 -10.24 4.60
C LYS A 79 1.03 -9.21 4.16
N THR A 80 0.23 -8.72 5.09
CA THR A 80 -0.78 -7.69 4.82
C THR A 80 -0.47 -6.46 5.67
N ILE A 81 -0.48 -5.29 5.04
CA ILE A 81 -0.26 -4.01 5.70
C ILE A 81 -1.56 -3.21 5.65
N ASN A 82 -2.10 -2.90 6.81
CA ASN A 82 -3.29 -2.07 6.94
C ASN A 82 -2.86 -0.61 7.09
N MET A 83 -3.25 0.21 6.14
CA MET A 83 -2.87 1.63 6.11
C MET A 83 -4.04 2.58 6.31
N GLY A 84 -5.20 2.08 6.74
CA GLY A 84 -6.35 2.94 6.95
C GLY A 84 -7.69 2.25 6.81
N CYS A 85 -7.70 0.93 6.86
CA CYS A 85 -8.95 0.21 7.03
C CYS A 85 -9.35 0.40 8.50
N MET A 86 -10.49 0.98 8.77
CA MET A 86 -10.77 1.65 10.01
C MET A 86 -10.85 0.78 11.25
N ASP A 87 -11.46 -0.39 11.15
CA ASP A 87 -11.64 -1.26 12.32
C ASP A 87 -12.02 -2.67 11.90
N LYS A 88 -12.20 -3.53 12.90
CA LYS A 88 -12.59 -4.92 12.66
C LYS A 88 -13.92 -5.08 11.96
N GLU A 89 -14.83 -4.15 12.18
CA GLU A 89 -16.14 -4.20 11.54
C GLU A 89 -16.07 -3.90 10.06
N SER A 90 -15.19 -2.96 9.67
CA SER A 90 -14.99 -2.58 8.27
C SER A 90 -14.17 -3.61 7.52
N CYS A 91 -13.19 -4.23 8.21
CA CYS A 91 -12.25 -5.16 7.57
C CYS A 91 -12.05 -6.42 8.42
N PRO A 92 -13.11 -7.16 8.70
CA PRO A 92 -13.01 -8.30 9.62
C PRO A 92 -12.01 -9.36 9.17
N SER A 93 -11.88 -9.58 7.88
CA SER A 93 -10.98 -10.59 7.35
C SER A 93 -9.51 -10.30 7.59
N LEU A 94 -9.14 -9.03 7.79
CA LEU A 94 -7.75 -8.64 8.06
C LEU A 94 -7.27 -9.12 9.42
N PHE A 95 -8.19 -9.39 10.36
CA PHE A 95 -7.84 -9.71 11.74
C PHE A 95 -7.68 -11.21 12.00
N VAL A 96 -7.74 -12.02 10.95
CA VAL A 96 -7.53 -13.48 11.06
C VAL A 96 -6.15 -13.90 10.56
N LYS A 97 -5.33 -12.96 10.09
CA LYS A 97 -3.98 -13.24 9.59
C LYS A 97 -2.96 -12.30 10.21
N ASP A 98 -1.70 -12.55 9.90
CA ASP A 98 -0.59 -11.68 10.30
C ASP A 98 -0.70 -10.35 9.57
N VAL A 99 -1.13 -9.31 10.26
CA VAL A 99 -1.36 -7.98 9.71
C VAL A 99 -0.58 -6.96 10.52
N ASP A 100 0.17 -6.11 9.82
CA ASP A 100 0.82 -4.95 10.44
C ASP A 100 -0.04 -3.72 10.18
N ASP A 101 -0.20 -2.88 11.19
CA ASP A 101 -0.89 -1.61 11.06
C ASP A 101 0.12 -0.47 10.95
N TRP A 102 0.03 0.29 9.85
CA TRP A 102 0.83 1.49 9.68
C TRP A 102 -0.06 2.71 9.92
N ASN A 103 0.34 3.52 10.86
CA ASN A 103 -0.39 4.74 11.19
C ASN A 103 0.01 5.85 10.23
N VAL A 104 -0.70 5.95 9.11
CA VAL A 104 -0.43 6.93 8.06
C VAL A 104 -1.65 7.79 7.84
N GLU A 105 -1.47 9.12 7.83
CA GLU A 105 -2.58 10.04 7.56
C GLU A 105 -3.08 9.91 6.13
N ASP A 106 -4.40 10.10 5.95
CA ASP A 106 -5.01 10.14 4.62
C ASP A 106 -4.57 11.42 3.92
N PRO A 107 -3.98 11.32 2.71
CA PRO A 107 -3.55 12.53 1.98
C PRO A 107 -4.70 13.36 1.42
N LYS A 108 -5.91 12.83 1.39
CA LYS A 108 -7.05 13.52 0.81
C LYS A 108 -7.35 14.83 1.54
N GLY A 109 -7.45 15.93 0.78
CA GLY A 109 -7.76 17.23 1.33
C GLY A 109 -6.61 17.94 2.03
N LYS A 110 -5.40 17.39 1.99
CA LYS A 110 -4.23 17.99 2.62
C LYS A 110 -3.43 18.82 1.62
N SER A 111 -2.58 19.74 2.15
CA SER A 111 -1.71 20.53 1.31
C SER A 111 -0.67 19.64 0.62
N ILE A 112 -0.11 20.12 -0.48
CA ILE A 112 0.89 19.36 -1.21
C ILE A 112 2.12 19.07 -0.32
N ASP A 113 2.50 20.01 0.55
CA ASP A 113 3.63 19.79 1.46
C ASP A 113 3.33 18.67 2.46
N ASP A 114 2.11 18.62 2.97
CA ASP A 114 1.69 17.54 3.87
C ASP A 114 1.68 16.20 3.15
N VAL A 115 1.22 16.19 1.90
CA VAL A 115 1.20 14.95 1.11
C VAL A 115 2.62 14.48 0.81
N ARG A 116 3.56 15.40 0.59
CA ARG A 116 4.98 15.04 0.43
C ARG A 116 5.53 14.36 1.69
N LYS A 117 5.16 14.85 2.86
CA LYS A 117 5.57 14.24 4.14
C LYS A 117 5.00 12.84 4.30
N ILE A 118 3.73 12.67 3.93
CA ILE A 118 3.07 11.37 3.96
C ILE A 118 3.78 10.41 2.99
N ARG A 119 4.08 10.86 1.77
CA ARG A 119 4.83 10.10 0.79
C ARG A 119 6.17 9.62 1.36
N ASP A 120 6.91 10.53 1.99
CA ASP A 120 8.23 10.22 2.52
C ASP A 120 8.16 9.25 3.70
N GLN A 121 7.13 9.36 4.53
CA GLN A 121 6.88 8.40 5.61
C GLN A 121 6.61 7.00 5.04
N ILE A 122 5.75 6.92 4.03
CA ILE A 122 5.42 5.63 3.41
C ILE A 122 6.66 5.01 2.78
N LYS A 123 7.49 5.82 2.13
CA LYS A 123 8.75 5.34 1.56
C LYS A 123 9.62 4.69 2.62
N ASN A 124 9.80 5.37 3.76
CA ASN A 124 10.60 4.83 4.86
C ASN A 124 10.01 3.55 5.44
N ASP A 125 8.68 3.51 5.59
CA ASP A 125 7.99 2.32 6.10
C ASP A 125 8.16 1.14 5.15
N VAL A 126 8.08 1.39 3.84
CA VAL A 126 8.29 0.35 2.82
C VAL A 126 9.72 -0.17 2.85
N LEU A 127 10.71 0.71 2.96
CA LEU A 127 12.11 0.30 3.03
C LEU A 127 12.38 -0.55 4.27
N ASN A 128 11.81 -0.17 5.40
CA ASN A 128 11.94 -0.95 6.63
C ASN A 128 11.27 -2.32 6.51
N LEU A 129 10.09 -2.37 5.89
CA LEU A 129 9.39 -3.63 5.65
C LEU A 129 10.22 -4.55 4.76
N LEU A 130 10.74 -4.02 3.67
CA LEU A 130 11.53 -4.81 2.73
C LEU A 130 12.79 -5.37 3.39
N ASP A 131 13.48 -4.55 4.18
CA ASP A 131 14.65 -4.98 4.94
C ASP A 131 14.29 -6.13 5.89
N SER A 132 13.19 -5.99 6.60
CA SER A 132 12.66 -7.02 7.51
C SER A 132 12.38 -8.33 6.78
N LEU A 133 11.74 -8.25 5.61
CA LEU A 133 11.39 -9.43 4.83
C LEU A 133 12.62 -10.12 4.25
N GLU A 134 13.63 -9.37 3.86
CA GLU A 134 14.84 -9.92 3.29
C GLU A 134 15.74 -10.56 4.36
N ASN A 135 15.67 -10.08 5.59
CA ASN A 135 16.45 -10.62 6.70
C ASN A 135 15.72 -11.76 7.43
N ASP A 136 14.48 -11.99 7.08
CA ASP A 136 13.65 -13.03 7.68
C ASP A 136 13.77 -14.31 6.85
N VAL A 137 14.90 -14.98 7.00
CA VAL A 137 15.22 -16.18 6.22
C VAL A 137 15.13 -17.41 7.08
#